data_37b565fa21727dc3571ab85c1d77c306
#
_entry.id   37b565fa21727dc3571ab85c1d77c306
#
_cell.length_a   1.000
_cell.length_b   1.000
_cell.length_c   1.000
_cell.angle_alpha   90.00
_cell.angle_beta   90.00
_cell.angle_gamma   90.00
#
_symmetry.space_group_name_H-M   'P 1'
#
loop_
_entity.id
_entity.type
_entity.pdbx_description
1 polymer ?
#
loop_
_entity_poly.entity_id
_entity_poly.type
_entity_poly.pdbx_seq_one_letter_code
_entity_poly.pdbx_strand_id
1 'polypeptide(L)'
;MSQTIFEKIVAREIPANIIYEDDLVLAFRDVNPQAPVHALLVPKKPIPRLAEAQPDDHRLMGHLLLKAAEVAAQLGLKKNGYRVVINNGPDGGESVPHLHCHILGGRQMNWPPG
;
A
#
# COMPACT_ATOMS: atom_id res chain seq x y z
N MET A 1 0.53 -21.48 -10.06
CA MET A 1 -0.23 -20.59 -9.16
C MET A 1 -0.56 -19.30 -9.87
N SER A 2 -1.77 -18.82 -9.67
CA SER A 2 -2.16 -17.54 -10.27
C SER A 2 -1.52 -16.37 -9.54
N GLN A 3 -1.08 -15.39 -10.30
CA GLN A 3 -0.59 -14.14 -9.75
C GLN A 3 -1.75 -13.26 -9.28
N THR A 4 -1.50 -12.47 -8.24
CA THR A 4 -2.44 -11.41 -7.84
C THR A 4 -2.37 -10.27 -8.85
N ILE A 5 -3.38 -9.40 -8.82
CA ILE A 5 -3.38 -8.19 -9.65
C ILE A 5 -2.16 -7.31 -9.33
N PHE A 6 -1.72 -7.26 -8.07
CA PHE A 6 -0.56 -6.44 -7.69
C PHE A 6 0.75 -7.03 -8.21
N GLU A 7 0.89 -8.35 -8.22
CA GLU A 7 2.05 -8.99 -8.86
C GLU A 7 2.11 -8.66 -10.35
N LYS A 8 0.96 -8.63 -11.02
CA LYS A 8 0.87 -8.27 -12.43
C LYS A 8 1.26 -6.81 -12.68
N ILE A 9 0.87 -5.91 -11.77
CA ILE A 9 1.27 -4.49 -11.85
C ILE A 9 2.78 -4.36 -11.66
N VAL A 10 3.35 -5.04 -10.67
CA VAL A 10 4.79 -5.05 -10.42
C VAL A 10 5.56 -5.56 -11.64
N ALA A 11 5.05 -6.60 -12.30
CA ALA A 11 5.66 -7.19 -13.49
C ALA A 11 5.37 -6.41 -14.79
N ARG A 12 4.63 -5.30 -14.73
CA ARG A 12 4.21 -4.50 -15.89
C ARG A 12 3.32 -5.27 -16.88
N GLU A 13 2.64 -6.29 -16.41
CA GLU A 13 1.69 -7.05 -17.25
C GLU A 13 0.36 -6.31 -17.42
N ILE A 14 -0.01 -5.48 -16.45
CA ILE A 14 -1.17 -4.59 -16.54
C ILE A 14 -0.75 -3.17 -16.15
N PRO A 15 -1.41 -2.14 -16.72
CA PRO A 15 -1.04 -0.75 -16.47
C PRO A 15 -1.49 -0.29 -15.08
N ALA A 16 -0.77 0.72 -14.53
CA ALA A 16 -1.14 1.41 -13.32
C ALA A 16 -0.59 2.84 -13.37
N ASN A 17 -1.20 3.74 -12.62
CA ASN A 17 -0.71 5.12 -12.48
C ASN A 17 0.35 5.12 -11.37
N ILE A 18 1.61 4.93 -11.77
CA ILE A 18 2.73 4.76 -10.83
C ILE A 18 3.14 6.12 -10.28
N ILE A 19 3.29 6.18 -8.95
CA ILE A 19 3.68 7.37 -8.20
C ILE A 19 5.16 7.30 -7.83
N TYR A 20 5.63 6.13 -7.41
CA TYR A 20 6.98 5.92 -6.91
C TYR A 20 7.39 4.46 -7.11
N GLU A 21 8.66 4.23 -7.34
CA GLU A 21 9.19 2.88 -7.46
C GLU A 21 10.67 2.86 -7.06
N ASP A 22 11.07 1.82 -6.35
CA ASP A 22 12.48 1.48 -6.13
C ASP A 22 12.64 -0.05 -6.27
N ASP A 23 13.81 -0.57 -5.88
CA ASP A 23 14.08 -2.01 -6.01
C ASP A 23 13.16 -2.88 -5.15
N LEU A 24 12.60 -2.34 -4.08
CA LEU A 24 11.87 -3.10 -3.07
C LEU A 24 10.36 -2.86 -3.09
N VAL A 25 9.91 -1.67 -3.50
CA VAL A 25 8.50 -1.28 -3.40
C VAL A 25 8.03 -0.54 -4.64
N LEU A 26 6.71 -0.53 -4.81
CA LEU A 26 6.02 0.18 -5.88
C LEU A 26 4.79 0.87 -5.30
N ALA A 27 4.60 2.15 -5.63
CA ALA A 27 3.40 2.90 -5.25
C ALA A 27 2.63 3.32 -6.50
N PHE A 28 1.31 3.19 -6.46
CA PHE A 28 0.44 3.57 -7.56
C PHE A 28 -0.91 4.03 -7.02
N ARG A 29 -1.68 4.76 -7.86
CA ARG A 29 -2.99 5.25 -7.45
C ARG A 29 -4.01 4.13 -7.45
N ASP A 30 -4.89 4.11 -6.44
CA ASP A 30 -6.01 3.18 -6.39
C ASP A 30 -7.03 3.59 -7.48
N VAL A 31 -7.48 2.62 -8.27
CA VAL A 31 -8.46 2.86 -9.34
C VAL A 31 -9.89 3.08 -8.81
N ASN A 32 -10.13 2.72 -7.54
CA ASN A 32 -11.40 2.93 -6.86
C ASN A 32 -11.15 3.71 -5.57
N PRO A 33 -10.81 5.01 -5.66
CA PRO A 33 -10.38 5.78 -4.51
C PRO A 33 -11.48 5.96 -3.47
N GLN A 34 -11.13 5.76 -2.20
CA GLN A 34 -12.01 5.92 -1.06
C GLN A 34 -11.77 7.25 -0.33
N ALA A 35 -10.88 8.08 -0.86
CA ALA A 35 -10.58 9.42 -0.37
C ALA A 35 -10.09 10.26 -1.56
N PRO A 36 -10.06 11.60 -1.45
CA PRO A 36 -9.55 12.45 -2.54
C PRO A 36 -8.14 12.08 -3.00
N VAL A 37 -7.31 11.60 -2.06
CA VAL A 37 -6.00 11.00 -2.38
C VAL A 37 -6.01 9.60 -1.82
N HIS A 38 -5.81 8.60 -2.68
CA HIS A 38 -5.76 7.20 -2.28
C HIS A 38 -4.71 6.48 -3.11
N ALA A 39 -3.58 6.19 -2.48
CA ALA A 39 -2.48 5.45 -3.10
C ALA A 39 -2.34 4.08 -2.44
N LEU A 40 -1.75 3.15 -3.18
CA LEU A 40 -1.36 1.83 -2.70
C LEU A 40 0.16 1.73 -2.77
N LEU A 41 0.75 1.17 -1.73
CA LEU A 41 2.19 0.90 -1.69
C LEU A 41 2.38 -0.58 -1.40
N VAL A 42 3.08 -1.27 -2.30
CA VAL A 42 3.26 -2.72 -2.22
C VAL A 42 4.74 -3.07 -2.21
N PRO A 43 5.17 -4.07 -1.43
CA PRO A 43 6.49 -4.65 -1.62
C PRO A 43 6.49 -5.46 -2.93
N LYS A 44 7.61 -5.47 -3.65
CA LYS A 44 7.74 -6.29 -4.85
C LYS A 44 7.79 -7.76 -4.50
N LYS A 45 8.34 -8.11 -3.31
CA LYS A 45 8.29 -9.46 -2.78
C LYS A 45 6.82 -9.84 -2.50
N PRO A 46 6.33 -10.98 -3.02
CA PRO A 46 4.92 -11.35 -2.89
C PRO A 46 4.59 -11.96 -1.53
N ILE A 47 4.62 -11.16 -0.47
CA ILE A 47 4.16 -11.54 0.86
C ILE A 47 2.64 -11.42 0.86
N PRO A 48 1.87 -12.48 1.14
CA PRO A 48 0.42 -12.42 1.00
C PRO A 48 -0.25 -11.42 1.95
N ARG A 49 0.20 -11.34 3.20
CA ARG A 49 -0.36 -10.45 4.22
C ARG A 49 0.63 -10.24 5.36
N LEU A 50 0.37 -9.26 6.19
CA LEU A 50 1.26 -8.90 7.29
C LEU A 50 1.56 -10.07 8.22
N ALA A 51 0.55 -10.88 8.55
CA ALA A 51 0.71 -12.02 9.44
C ALA A 51 1.68 -13.09 8.90
N GLU A 52 1.93 -13.09 7.59
CA GLU A 52 2.86 -14.04 6.95
C GLU A 52 4.23 -13.47 6.67
N ALA A 53 4.49 -12.22 7.06
CA ALA A 53 5.83 -11.68 7.02
C ALA A 53 6.71 -12.42 8.04
N GLN A 54 7.97 -12.64 7.69
CA GLN A 54 8.91 -13.37 8.51
C GLN A 54 9.87 -12.41 9.23
N PRO A 55 10.57 -12.87 10.30
CA PRO A 55 11.52 -12.00 11.02
C PRO A 55 12.62 -11.40 10.12
N ASP A 56 13.04 -12.09 9.08
CA ASP A 56 14.04 -11.57 8.14
C ASP A 56 13.46 -10.57 7.14
N ASP A 57 12.15 -10.36 7.14
CA ASP A 57 11.50 -9.30 6.37
C ASP A 57 11.51 -7.94 7.08
N HIS A 58 12.12 -7.83 8.26
CA HIS A 58 12.05 -6.61 9.07
C HIS A 58 12.57 -5.36 8.35
N ARG A 59 13.63 -5.49 7.54
CA ARG A 59 14.16 -4.37 6.76
C ARG A 59 13.17 -3.94 5.68
N LEU A 60 12.55 -4.91 5.01
CA LEU A 60 11.52 -4.63 4.01
C LEU A 60 10.32 -3.94 4.64
N MET A 61 9.88 -4.40 5.82
CA MET A 61 8.74 -3.79 6.52
C MET A 61 9.06 -2.36 6.95
N GLY A 62 10.25 -2.11 7.47
CA GLY A 62 10.70 -0.76 7.82
C GLY A 62 10.76 0.14 6.58
N HIS A 63 11.33 -0.36 5.48
CA HIS A 63 11.40 0.36 4.21
C HIS A 63 10.00 0.69 3.70
N LEU A 64 9.08 -0.27 3.75
CA LEU A 64 7.69 -0.09 3.32
C LEU A 64 7.03 1.07 4.08
N LEU A 65 7.13 1.09 5.40
CA LEU A 65 6.51 2.14 6.22
C LEU A 65 7.15 3.50 6.00
N LEU A 66 8.49 3.57 5.89
CA LEU A 66 9.17 4.82 5.61
C LEU A 66 8.81 5.37 4.23
N LYS A 67 8.68 4.50 3.24
CA LYS A 67 8.27 4.92 1.89
C LYS A 67 6.80 5.32 1.85
N ALA A 68 5.95 4.74 2.69
CA ALA A 68 4.57 5.21 2.84
C ALA A 68 4.55 6.68 3.26
N ALA A 69 5.38 7.07 4.22
CA ALA A 69 5.50 8.46 4.66
C ALA A 69 6.04 9.36 3.54
N GLU A 70 7.06 8.90 2.79
CA GLU A 70 7.63 9.69 1.68
C GLU A 70 6.63 9.86 0.53
N VAL A 71 5.89 8.81 0.19
CA VAL A 71 4.84 8.88 -0.85
C VAL A 71 3.73 9.84 -0.42
N ALA A 72 3.31 9.77 0.84
CA ALA A 72 2.32 10.71 1.38
C ALA A 72 2.79 12.14 1.26
N ALA A 73 4.07 12.42 1.57
CA ALA A 73 4.65 13.75 1.42
C ALA A 73 4.68 14.19 -0.05
N GLN A 74 5.05 13.30 -0.96
CA GLN A 74 5.04 13.56 -2.40
C GLN A 74 3.64 13.93 -2.89
N LEU A 75 2.61 13.32 -2.31
CA LEU A 75 1.22 13.57 -2.66
C LEU A 75 0.62 14.80 -1.94
N GLY A 76 1.43 15.53 -1.18
CA GLY A 76 0.99 16.75 -0.51
C GLY A 76 0.25 16.53 0.80
N LEU A 77 0.35 15.34 1.41
CA LEU A 77 -0.44 14.98 2.59
C LEU A 77 0.27 15.24 3.93
N LYS A 78 1.54 15.61 3.91
CA LYS A 78 2.34 15.71 5.14
C LYS A 78 1.78 16.73 6.13
N LYS A 79 1.35 17.90 5.63
CA LYS A 79 0.92 19.00 6.51
C LYS A 79 -0.40 18.70 7.21
N ASN A 80 -1.42 18.27 6.47
CA ASN A 80 -2.75 18.03 7.00
C ASN A 80 -2.94 16.63 7.55
N GLY A 81 -2.04 15.71 7.20
CA GLY A 81 -2.08 14.35 7.70
C GLY A 81 -2.76 13.37 6.76
N TYR A 82 -2.65 12.12 7.10
CA TYR A 82 -3.16 11.01 6.29
C TYR A 82 -3.33 9.79 7.18
N ARG A 83 -3.99 8.78 6.65
CA ARG A 83 -4.13 7.48 7.32
C ARG A 83 -3.45 6.41 6.47
N VAL A 84 -2.72 5.52 7.15
CA VAL A 84 -2.14 4.33 6.52
C VAL A 84 -2.92 3.13 7.04
N VAL A 85 -3.39 2.27 6.13
CA VAL A 85 -4.18 1.09 6.47
C VAL A 85 -3.54 -0.14 5.84
N ILE A 86 -3.36 -1.17 6.66
CA ILE A 86 -2.98 -2.51 6.21
C ILE A 86 -4.09 -3.46 6.63
N ASN A 87 -4.71 -4.12 5.67
CA ASN A 87 -5.79 -5.08 5.93
C ASN A 87 -5.21 -6.49 5.97
N ASN A 88 -5.50 -7.24 7.03
CA ASN A 88 -5.01 -8.60 7.19
C ASN A 88 -6.18 -9.54 7.49
N GLY A 89 -6.43 -10.47 6.61
CA GLY A 89 -7.44 -11.50 6.79
C GLY A 89 -8.88 -11.02 6.61
N PRO A 90 -9.86 -11.94 6.75
CA PRO A 90 -11.26 -11.63 6.47
C PRO A 90 -11.84 -10.53 7.34
N ASP A 91 -11.62 -10.59 8.66
CA ASP A 91 -12.13 -9.57 9.57
C ASP A 91 -11.43 -8.23 9.38
N GLY A 92 -10.22 -8.22 8.83
CA GLY A 92 -9.50 -6.99 8.49
C GLY A 92 -9.92 -6.36 7.17
N GLY A 93 -10.79 -7.02 6.42
CA GLY A 93 -11.25 -6.53 5.13
C GLY A 93 -10.24 -6.71 4.01
N GLU A 94 -9.39 -7.74 4.11
CA GLU A 94 -8.39 -8.02 3.07
C GLU A 94 -9.07 -8.37 1.75
N SER A 95 -8.67 -7.68 0.67
CA SER A 95 -9.24 -7.90 -0.66
C SER A 95 -8.27 -8.60 -1.61
N VAL A 96 -6.98 -8.35 -1.50
CA VAL A 96 -5.95 -8.91 -2.38
C VAL A 96 -4.86 -9.55 -1.52
N PRO A 97 -4.53 -10.84 -1.75
CA PRO A 97 -3.49 -11.53 -0.97
C PRO A 97 -2.08 -11.19 -1.48
N HIS A 98 -1.76 -9.92 -1.44
CA HIS A 98 -0.45 -9.34 -1.65
C HIS A 98 -0.38 -8.13 -0.72
N LEU A 99 0.49 -8.18 0.28
CA LEU A 99 0.62 -7.14 1.30
C LEU A 99 0.66 -5.76 0.65
N HIS A 100 -0.16 -4.86 1.15
CA HIS A 100 -0.18 -3.47 0.66
C HIS A 100 -0.61 -2.51 1.75
N CYS A 101 -0.09 -1.29 1.65
CA CYS A 101 -0.51 -0.17 2.48
C CYS A 101 -1.43 0.73 1.66
N HIS A 102 -2.62 1.02 2.18
CA HIS A 102 -3.41 2.13 1.68
C HIS A 102 -2.88 3.42 2.29
N ILE A 103 -2.71 4.45 1.49
CA ILE A 103 -2.37 5.80 1.93
C ILE A 103 -3.56 6.68 1.55
N LEU A 104 -4.28 7.18 2.55
CA LEU A 104 -5.55 7.88 2.35
C LEU A 104 -5.46 9.29 2.94
N GLY A 105 -5.83 10.28 2.16
CA GLY A 105 -5.79 11.66 2.62
C GLY A 105 -6.67 12.59 1.81
N GLY A 106 -6.59 13.87 2.12
CA GLY A 106 -7.36 14.89 1.43
C GLY A 106 -8.72 15.17 2.06
N ARG A 107 -9.04 14.50 3.18
CA ARG A 107 -10.23 14.76 3.98
C ARG A 107 -10.01 14.32 5.41
N GLN A 108 -10.85 14.79 6.33
CA GLN A 108 -10.85 14.32 7.71
C GLN A 108 -11.29 12.86 7.76
N MET A 109 -10.51 12.03 8.42
CA MET A 109 -10.86 10.63 8.69
C MET A 109 -11.59 10.54 10.02
N ASN A 110 -12.55 9.61 10.10
CA ASN A 110 -13.33 9.40 11.30
C ASN A 110 -12.67 8.40 12.26
N TRP A 111 -13.08 8.46 13.51
CA TRP A 111 -12.71 7.50 14.52
C TRP A 111 -13.98 7.05 15.25
N PRO A 112 -14.20 5.73 15.47
CA PRO A 112 -13.32 4.59 15.16
C PRO A 112 -13.15 4.35 13.66
N PRO A 113 -12.05 3.64 13.27
CA PRO A 113 -11.65 3.51 11.86
C PRO A 113 -12.47 2.52 11.04
N GLY A 114 -13.40 1.86 11.62
CA GLY A 114 -14.21 0.88 10.90
C GLY A 114 -15.63 0.76 11.36
#